data_05a15c0ff48308bbe5e15ba63ddaf4fd
#
_entry.id   05a15c0ff48308bbe5e15ba63ddaf4fd
#
_cell.length_a   1.000
_cell.length_b   1.000
_cell.length_c   1.000
_cell.angle_alpha   90.00
_cell.angle_beta   90.00
_cell.angle_gamma   90.00
#
_symmetry.space_group_name_H-M   'P 1'
#
loop_
_entity.id
_entity.type
_entity.pdbx_description
1 polymer ?
#
loop_
_entity_poly.entity_id
_entity_poly.type
_entity_poly.pdbx_seq_one_letter_code
_entity_poly.pdbx_strand_id
1 'polypeptide(L)'
;AKAELVTAVHDQAGCRSIPNEAGAISAWLRELPDGAALAVESTGRYHQLLATLASAAGLQVFVLNARDVYFYAKALGARAKTDRVDAHVIARYVAEQHTRLRLWQVPHVLLSQVQCLLGQRWTAVSKRTALRQSLQGCDGAIACQVQALDAAFAALLQAIDARIMQLFDDDAPLRAQRKLLQSIVGVGPQSSALLASVLAQAGFASGDALVAYSGLDPRACDSGSSRGRRRLSKRGQPALRRQMYLAAMSACHTKTFEGTYKALRQRGLKTTEALVVLARKLLRIAFAVWRSGQPFDPQRFVSPA
;
A
#
# COMPACT_ATOMS: atom_id res chain seq x y z
N ALA A 1 1.92 20.04 3.93
CA ALA A 1 3.10 19.77 4.76
C ALA A 1 2.69 19.30 6.17
N LYS A 2 3.66 19.08 7.07
CA LYS A 2 3.37 18.52 8.42
C LYS A 2 2.61 19.52 9.30
N ALA A 3 3.05 20.78 9.32
CA ALA A 3 2.49 21.82 10.19
C ALA A 3 1.52 22.75 9.46
N GLU A 4 1.63 22.87 8.15
CA GLU A 4 0.95 23.87 7.36
C GLU A 4 0.49 23.32 6.02
N LEU A 5 -0.65 23.77 5.52
CA LEU A 5 -1.20 23.46 4.21
C LEU A 5 -1.19 24.72 3.35
N VAL A 6 -0.60 24.66 2.17
CA VAL A 6 -0.70 25.70 1.15
C VAL A 6 -1.82 25.30 0.19
N THR A 7 -2.81 26.18 0.03
CA THR A 7 -3.99 25.97 -0.79
C THR A 7 -3.99 26.92 -1.98
N ALA A 8 -4.47 26.44 -3.12
CA ALA A 8 -4.69 27.23 -4.34
C ALA A 8 -6.03 26.82 -4.97
N VAL A 9 -6.67 27.77 -5.63
CA VAL A 9 -7.87 27.53 -6.44
C VAL A 9 -7.47 27.53 -7.91
N HIS A 10 -8.05 26.62 -8.69
CA HIS A 10 -7.81 26.59 -10.12
C HIS A 10 -8.19 27.91 -10.78
N ASP A 11 -7.38 28.39 -11.71
CA ASP A 11 -7.53 29.68 -12.42
C ASP A 11 -7.51 30.95 -11.55
N GLN A 12 -7.06 30.84 -10.29
CA GLN A 12 -6.83 32.00 -9.43
C GLN A 12 -5.33 32.15 -9.11
N ALA A 13 -4.81 33.36 -9.13
CA ALA A 13 -3.39 33.67 -8.96
C ALA A 13 -2.90 33.59 -7.51
N GLY A 14 -3.76 33.36 -6.53
CA GLY A 14 -3.43 33.41 -5.10
C GLY A 14 -3.19 32.04 -4.48
N CYS A 15 -2.32 32.01 -3.44
CA CYS A 15 -2.21 30.88 -2.52
C CYS A 15 -2.49 31.36 -1.10
N ARG A 16 -3.17 30.53 -0.32
CA ARG A 16 -3.39 30.76 1.11
C ARG A 16 -2.68 29.67 1.90
N SER A 17 -2.05 30.02 2.99
CA SER A 17 -1.47 29.11 3.95
C SER A 17 -2.36 28.98 5.17
N ILE A 18 -2.64 27.76 5.62
CA ILE A 18 -3.44 27.45 6.80
C ILE A 18 -2.74 26.42 7.67
N PRO A 19 -2.85 26.51 9.02
CA PRO A 19 -2.35 25.47 9.90
C PRO A 19 -2.99 24.11 9.58
N ASN A 20 -2.19 23.01 9.65
CA ASN A 20 -2.72 21.65 9.48
C ASN A 20 -3.34 21.17 10.79
N GLU A 21 -4.37 21.87 11.25
CA GLU A 21 -5.12 21.63 12.49
C GLU A 21 -6.62 21.62 12.21
N ALA A 22 -7.38 20.84 12.98
CA ALA A 22 -8.79 20.62 12.71
C ALA A 22 -9.62 21.90 12.66
N GLY A 23 -9.39 22.85 13.58
CA GLY A 23 -10.11 24.12 13.65
C GLY A 23 -9.87 25.01 12.43
N ALA A 24 -8.60 25.18 12.04
CA ALA A 24 -8.22 26.01 10.90
C ALA A 24 -8.70 25.40 9.56
N ILE A 25 -8.58 24.07 9.41
CA ILE A 25 -9.09 23.36 8.23
C ILE A 25 -10.62 23.51 8.16
N SER A 26 -11.34 23.24 9.24
CA SER A 26 -12.81 23.32 9.24
C SER A 26 -13.32 24.76 8.99
N ALA A 27 -12.59 25.77 9.45
CA ALA A 27 -12.93 27.17 9.14
C ALA A 27 -12.77 27.46 7.64
N TRP A 28 -11.66 27.04 7.06
CA TRP A 28 -11.42 27.22 5.63
C TRP A 28 -12.39 26.42 4.75
N LEU A 29 -12.73 25.18 5.12
CA LEU A 29 -13.67 24.35 4.35
C LEU A 29 -15.07 24.97 4.25
N ARG A 30 -15.52 25.74 5.26
CA ARG A 30 -16.80 26.45 5.24
C ARG A 30 -16.84 27.62 4.24
N GLU A 31 -15.70 28.11 3.79
CA GLU A 31 -15.60 29.17 2.79
C GLU A 31 -15.71 28.60 1.34
N LEU A 32 -15.62 27.27 1.17
CA LEU A 32 -15.67 26.64 -0.13
C LEU A 32 -17.12 26.38 -0.58
N PRO A 33 -17.40 26.43 -1.89
CA PRO A 33 -18.72 26.08 -2.41
C PRO A 33 -19.11 24.64 -2.09
N ASP A 34 -20.41 24.39 -1.90
CA ASP A 34 -20.94 23.04 -1.71
C ASP A 34 -20.54 22.11 -2.86
N GLY A 35 -20.09 20.92 -2.54
CA GLY A 35 -19.67 19.91 -3.52
C GLY A 35 -18.39 20.24 -4.29
N ALA A 36 -17.64 21.26 -3.88
CA ALA A 36 -16.37 21.60 -4.52
C ALA A 36 -15.40 20.39 -4.55
N ALA A 37 -14.62 20.32 -5.64
CA ALA A 37 -13.56 19.32 -5.78
C ALA A 37 -12.31 19.79 -5.04
N LEU A 38 -11.84 18.97 -4.09
CA LEU A 38 -10.64 19.21 -3.30
C LEU A 38 -9.63 18.11 -3.58
N ALA A 39 -8.41 18.48 -3.94
CA ALA A 39 -7.32 17.53 -4.12
C ALA A 39 -6.18 17.77 -3.14
N VAL A 40 -5.54 16.67 -2.71
CA VAL A 40 -4.36 16.71 -1.86
C VAL A 40 -3.39 15.60 -2.26
N GLU A 41 -2.09 15.90 -2.21
CA GLU A 41 -1.05 14.89 -2.45
C GLU A 41 -0.90 13.94 -1.26
N SER A 42 -0.76 12.64 -1.53
CA SER A 42 -0.53 11.60 -0.52
C SER A 42 0.88 11.70 0.06
N THR A 43 1.09 12.57 1.04
CA THR A 43 2.37 12.74 1.74
C THR A 43 2.30 12.11 3.13
N GLY A 44 2.79 10.88 3.26
CA GLY A 44 2.71 10.13 4.51
C GLY A 44 1.26 10.08 5.04
N ARG A 45 1.06 10.48 6.31
CA ARG A 45 -0.29 10.58 6.94
C ARG A 45 -0.83 12.01 7.06
N TYR A 46 -0.05 13.00 6.63
CA TYR A 46 -0.38 14.41 6.88
C TYR A 46 -1.60 14.92 6.10
N HIS A 47 -1.94 14.27 4.98
CA HIS A 47 -3.13 14.57 4.19
C HIS A 47 -4.43 14.03 4.80
N GLN A 48 -4.37 13.07 5.72
CA GLN A 48 -5.55 12.35 6.22
C GLN A 48 -6.52 13.25 6.96
N LEU A 49 -6.02 14.18 7.80
CA LEU A 49 -6.87 15.12 8.55
C LEU A 49 -7.70 15.98 7.59
N LEU A 50 -7.05 16.61 6.60
CA LEU A 50 -7.74 17.42 5.59
C LEU A 50 -8.75 16.58 4.81
N ALA A 51 -8.35 15.40 4.31
CA ALA A 51 -9.22 14.54 3.52
C ALA A 51 -10.46 14.09 4.32
N THR A 52 -10.30 13.75 5.60
CA THR A 52 -11.40 13.33 6.47
C THR A 52 -12.37 14.48 6.73
N LEU A 53 -11.87 15.66 7.09
CA LEU A 53 -12.72 16.82 7.37
C LEU A 53 -13.43 17.32 6.11
N ALA A 54 -12.74 17.34 4.97
CA ALA A 54 -13.34 17.76 3.69
C ALA A 54 -14.42 16.77 3.22
N SER A 55 -14.20 15.45 3.39
CA SER A 55 -15.21 14.44 3.10
C SER A 55 -16.43 14.57 4.02
N ALA A 56 -16.21 14.82 5.31
CA ALA A 56 -17.30 15.07 6.27
C ALA A 56 -18.08 16.35 5.96
N ALA A 57 -17.44 17.34 5.34
CA ALA A 57 -18.08 18.59 4.86
C ALA A 57 -18.80 18.41 3.51
N GLY A 58 -18.89 17.18 2.95
CA GLY A 58 -19.60 16.92 1.70
C GLY A 58 -18.84 17.28 0.41
N LEU A 59 -17.53 17.58 0.51
CA LEU A 59 -16.70 17.90 -0.65
C LEU A 59 -16.26 16.66 -1.41
N GLN A 60 -16.00 16.82 -2.71
CA GLN A 60 -15.42 15.77 -3.54
C GLN A 60 -13.91 15.70 -3.33
N VAL A 61 -13.45 14.75 -2.53
CA VAL A 61 -12.04 14.65 -2.14
C VAL A 61 -11.28 13.71 -3.05
N PHE A 62 -10.10 14.14 -3.54
CA PHE A 62 -9.17 13.35 -4.33
C PHE A 62 -7.80 13.32 -3.67
N VAL A 63 -7.32 12.13 -3.31
CA VAL A 63 -5.96 11.93 -2.79
C VAL A 63 -5.07 11.46 -3.92
N LEU A 64 -4.17 12.34 -4.34
CA LEU A 64 -3.33 12.14 -5.52
C LEU A 64 -2.02 11.44 -5.16
N ASN A 65 -1.53 10.61 -6.08
CA ASN A 65 -0.21 10.02 -5.93
C ASN A 65 0.88 11.06 -6.18
N ALA A 66 1.80 11.24 -5.25
CA ALA A 66 2.91 12.19 -5.32
C ALA A 66 3.73 12.07 -6.62
N ARG A 67 3.91 10.86 -7.13
CA ARG A 67 4.63 10.63 -8.38
C ARG A 67 3.87 11.14 -9.60
N ASP A 68 2.55 11.01 -9.62
CA ASP A 68 1.74 11.45 -10.74
C ASP A 68 1.67 12.99 -10.76
N VAL A 69 1.54 13.64 -9.60
CA VAL A 69 1.66 15.10 -9.44
C VAL A 69 3.04 15.58 -9.93
N TYR A 70 4.11 14.91 -9.53
CA TYR A 70 5.47 15.27 -9.95
C TYR A 70 5.65 15.20 -11.49
N PHE A 71 5.19 14.14 -12.14
CA PHE A 71 5.31 14.04 -13.60
C PHE A 71 4.40 15.03 -14.32
N TYR A 72 3.23 15.32 -13.77
CA TYR A 72 2.34 16.33 -14.31
C TYR A 72 2.95 17.74 -14.20
N ALA A 73 3.55 18.09 -13.05
CA ALA A 73 4.30 19.34 -12.89
C ALA A 73 5.41 19.49 -13.94
N LYS A 74 6.15 18.41 -14.20
CA LYS A 74 7.17 18.41 -15.26
C LYS A 74 6.60 18.59 -16.66
N ALA A 75 5.48 17.97 -16.97
CA ALA A 75 4.79 18.12 -18.26
C ALA A 75 4.33 19.57 -18.48
N LEU A 76 3.98 20.30 -17.40
CA LEU A 76 3.66 21.72 -17.41
C LEU A 76 4.90 22.64 -17.50
N GLY A 77 6.12 22.09 -17.51
CA GLY A 77 7.36 22.87 -17.53
C GLY A 77 7.72 23.53 -16.21
N ALA A 78 7.14 23.10 -15.09
CA ALA A 78 7.45 23.66 -13.78
C ALA A 78 8.94 23.47 -13.45
N ARG A 79 9.67 24.59 -13.26
CA ARG A 79 11.12 24.61 -12.98
C ARG A 79 11.41 24.66 -11.48
N ALA A 80 10.57 25.34 -10.72
CA ALA A 80 10.72 25.49 -9.27
C ALA A 80 9.83 24.45 -8.54
N LYS A 81 10.32 23.94 -7.43
CA LYS A 81 9.56 23.11 -6.49
C LYS A 81 9.36 23.92 -5.21
N THR A 82 8.19 24.50 -5.06
CA THR A 82 7.74 25.20 -3.86
C THR A 82 6.31 24.76 -3.54
N ASP A 83 5.91 24.82 -2.29
CA ASP A 83 4.55 24.43 -1.87
C ASP A 83 3.46 25.24 -2.63
N ARG A 84 3.75 26.48 -3.02
CA ARG A 84 2.84 27.32 -3.84
C ARG A 84 2.68 26.78 -5.25
N VAL A 85 3.80 26.44 -5.92
CA VAL A 85 3.77 25.84 -7.26
C VAL A 85 3.06 24.49 -7.22
N ASP A 86 3.38 23.67 -6.22
CA ASP A 86 2.77 22.35 -6.05
C ASP A 86 1.25 22.46 -5.80
N ALA A 87 0.77 23.47 -5.03
CA ALA A 87 -0.66 23.72 -4.81
C ALA A 87 -1.40 24.07 -6.11
N HIS A 88 -0.86 24.96 -6.95
CA HIS A 88 -1.45 25.27 -8.27
C HIS A 88 -1.43 24.08 -9.22
N VAL A 89 -0.36 23.30 -9.23
CA VAL A 89 -0.25 22.07 -10.02
C VAL A 89 -1.32 21.05 -9.62
N ILE A 90 -1.54 20.87 -8.32
CA ILE A 90 -2.57 19.97 -7.76
C ILE A 90 -3.98 20.46 -8.14
N ALA A 91 -4.26 21.76 -7.99
CA ALA A 91 -5.55 22.33 -8.36
C ALA A 91 -5.86 22.15 -9.85
N ARG A 92 -4.89 22.43 -10.72
CA ARG A 92 -5.02 22.20 -12.17
C ARG A 92 -5.17 20.72 -12.51
N TYR A 93 -4.40 19.85 -11.86
CA TYR A 93 -4.46 18.40 -12.09
C TYR A 93 -5.87 17.86 -11.83
N VAL A 94 -6.51 18.23 -10.71
CA VAL A 94 -7.87 17.76 -10.43
C VAL A 94 -8.89 18.39 -11.38
N ALA A 95 -8.76 19.65 -11.73
CA ALA A 95 -9.66 20.31 -12.66
C ALA A 95 -9.68 19.61 -14.04
N GLU A 96 -8.51 19.23 -14.55
CA GLU A 96 -8.38 18.58 -15.87
C GLU A 96 -8.66 17.07 -15.83
N GLN A 97 -8.49 16.37 -14.70
CA GLN A 97 -8.49 14.92 -14.63
C GLN A 97 -9.56 14.32 -13.69
N HIS A 98 -10.39 15.13 -13.03
CA HIS A 98 -11.34 14.63 -11.99
C HIS A 98 -12.23 13.48 -12.45
N THR A 99 -12.66 13.44 -13.72
CA THR A 99 -13.48 12.36 -14.29
C THR A 99 -12.78 11.01 -14.35
N ARG A 100 -11.44 10.99 -14.33
CA ARG A 100 -10.58 9.80 -14.34
C ARG A 100 -10.05 9.45 -12.95
N LEU A 101 -10.19 10.37 -11.99
CA LEU A 101 -9.73 10.19 -10.63
C LEU A 101 -10.81 9.47 -9.82
N ARG A 102 -10.34 8.74 -8.81
CA ARG A 102 -11.21 8.07 -7.88
C ARG A 102 -11.47 8.97 -6.68
N LEU A 103 -12.73 9.16 -6.33
CA LEU A 103 -13.11 9.82 -5.07
C LEU A 103 -12.50 9.06 -3.89
N TRP A 104 -11.88 9.82 -3.00
CA TRP A 104 -11.36 9.29 -1.76
C TRP A 104 -12.52 8.96 -0.81
N GLN A 105 -12.42 7.81 -0.19
CA GLN A 105 -13.38 7.37 0.82
C GLN A 105 -12.69 7.36 2.18
N VAL A 106 -13.42 7.78 3.22
CA VAL A 106 -12.91 7.71 4.59
C VAL A 106 -12.51 6.28 4.90
N PRO A 107 -11.23 6.02 5.23
CA PRO A 107 -10.79 4.67 5.53
C PRO A 107 -11.50 4.15 6.78
N HIS A 108 -11.89 2.88 6.76
CA HIS A 108 -12.42 2.22 7.94
C HIS A 108 -11.40 2.29 9.09
N VAL A 109 -11.82 2.76 10.26
CA VAL A 109 -10.92 3.04 11.40
C VAL A 109 -10.09 1.82 11.78
N LEU A 110 -10.73 0.65 11.93
CA LEU A 110 -10.07 -0.61 12.25
C LEU A 110 -9.02 -0.98 11.22
N LEU A 111 -9.35 -0.90 9.93
CA LEU A 111 -8.43 -1.26 8.85
C LEU A 111 -7.23 -0.31 8.76
N SER A 112 -7.45 0.97 9.07
CA SER A 112 -6.37 1.97 9.16
C SER A 112 -5.43 1.67 10.33
N GLN A 113 -5.97 1.24 11.48
CA GLN A 113 -5.19 0.79 12.63
C GLN A 113 -4.36 -0.46 12.29
N VAL A 114 -4.97 -1.45 11.63
CA VAL A 114 -4.26 -2.66 11.16
C VAL A 114 -3.10 -2.29 10.23
N GLN A 115 -3.31 -1.41 9.26
CA GLN A 115 -2.24 -0.99 8.34
C GLN A 115 -1.13 -0.23 9.06
N CYS A 116 -1.47 0.62 10.03
CA CYS A 116 -0.50 1.31 10.87
C CYS A 116 0.36 0.32 11.68
N LEU A 117 -0.26 -0.64 12.36
CA LEU A 117 0.42 -1.68 13.12
C LEU A 117 1.32 -2.57 12.26
N LEU A 118 0.86 -2.96 11.06
CA LEU A 118 1.69 -3.69 10.09
C LEU A 118 2.91 -2.88 9.64
N GLY A 119 2.76 -1.57 9.47
CA GLY A 119 3.88 -0.66 9.18
C GLY A 119 4.88 -0.58 10.34
N GLN A 120 4.39 -0.43 11.57
CA GLN A 120 5.21 -0.41 12.79
C GLN A 120 5.94 -1.75 13.00
N ARG A 121 5.23 -2.86 12.79
CA ARG A 121 5.81 -4.20 12.82
C ARG A 121 6.98 -4.35 11.85
N TRP A 122 6.77 -3.88 10.62
CA TRP A 122 7.84 -3.90 9.62
C TRP A 122 9.06 -3.10 10.06
N THR A 123 8.86 -1.92 10.61
CA THR A 123 9.95 -1.09 11.13
C THR A 123 10.70 -1.81 12.24
N ALA A 124 9.98 -2.41 13.19
CA ALA A 124 10.57 -3.18 14.28
C ALA A 124 11.40 -4.38 13.75
N VAL A 125 10.85 -5.18 12.81
CA VAL A 125 11.57 -6.30 12.19
C VAL A 125 12.83 -5.82 11.48
N SER A 126 12.73 -4.73 10.71
CA SER A 126 13.88 -4.18 9.96
C SER A 126 14.99 -3.70 10.90
N LYS A 127 14.63 -2.98 11.96
CA LYS A 127 15.59 -2.49 12.96
C LYS A 127 16.22 -3.61 13.77
N ARG A 128 15.41 -4.60 14.19
CA ARG A 128 15.90 -5.80 14.86
C ARG A 128 16.94 -6.53 14.00
N THR A 129 16.63 -6.75 12.71
CA THR A 129 17.53 -7.43 11.78
C THR A 129 18.83 -6.66 11.59
N ALA A 130 18.76 -5.34 11.40
CA ALA A 130 19.94 -4.49 11.24
C ALA A 130 20.83 -4.52 12.50
N LEU A 131 20.23 -4.44 13.70
CA LEU A 131 20.97 -4.53 14.96
C LEU A 131 21.63 -5.89 15.13
N ARG A 132 20.92 -7.00 14.88
CA ARG A 132 21.51 -8.35 14.95
C ARG A 132 22.69 -8.52 14.01
N GLN A 133 22.61 -7.98 12.81
CA GLN A 133 23.73 -8.02 11.84
C GLN A 133 24.91 -7.17 12.29
N SER A 134 24.66 -5.95 12.77
CA SER A 134 25.71 -5.03 13.22
C SER A 134 26.41 -5.50 14.50
N LEU A 135 25.71 -6.21 15.37
CA LEU A 135 26.23 -6.69 16.67
C LEU A 135 26.64 -8.17 16.63
N GLN A 136 26.69 -8.76 15.45
CA GLN A 136 27.19 -10.13 15.28
C GLN A 136 28.69 -10.21 15.68
N GLY A 137 29.00 -11.06 16.65
CA GLY A 137 30.39 -11.16 17.15
C GLY A 137 30.81 -10.01 18.08
N CYS A 138 29.85 -9.33 18.73
CA CYS A 138 30.13 -8.28 19.71
C CYS A 138 30.92 -8.84 20.90
N ASP A 139 31.61 -7.93 21.61
CA ASP A 139 32.33 -8.23 22.85
C ASP A 139 31.40 -8.91 23.87
N GLY A 140 31.93 -9.94 24.56
CA GLY A 140 31.20 -10.68 25.59
C GLY A 140 30.69 -9.77 26.73
N ALA A 141 31.37 -8.66 27.01
CA ALA A 141 30.97 -7.69 28.03
C ALA A 141 29.60 -7.05 27.76
N ILE A 142 29.16 -6.95 26.49
CA ILE A 142 27.85 -6.39 26.11
C ILE A 142 26.85 -7.43 25.62
N ALA A 143 27.21 -8.70 25.59
CA ALA A 143 26.38 -9.78 25.03
C ALA A 143 25.01 -9.87 25.74
N CYS A 144 24.98 -9.71 27.07
CA CYS A 144 23.74 -9.74 27.86
C CYS A 144 22.76 -8.61 27.44
N GLN A 145 23.27 -7.40 27.24
CA GLN A 145 22.49 -6.24 26.79
C GLN A 145 21.94 -6.43 25.38
N VAL A 146 22.74 -7.03 24.49
CA VAL A 146 22.32 -7.35 23.11
C VAL A 146 21.19 -8.39 23.12
N GLN A 147 21.29 -9.43 23.96
CA GLN A 147 20.23 -10.43 24.14
C GLN A 147 18.95 -9.82 24.73
N ALA A 148 19.08 -8.97 25.75
CA ALA A 148 17.94 -8.28 26.35
C ALA A 148 17.21 -7.38 25.32
N LEU A 149 17.97 -6.65 24.50
CA LEU A 149 17.40 -5.83 23.43
C LEU A 149 16.69 -6.68 22.37
N ASP A 150 17.26 -7.81 21.97
CA ASP A 150 16.64 -8.74 21.00
C ASP A 150 15.35 -9.35 21.57
N ALA A 151 15.33 -9.70 22.86
CA ALA A 151 14.14 -10.17 23.56
C ALA A 151 13.04 -9.09 23.64
N ALA A 152 13.42 -7.83 23.90
CA ALA A 152 12.49 -6.70 23.89
C ALA A 152 11.85 -6.49 22.50
N PHE A 153 12.62 -6.59 21.42
CA PHE A 153 12.06 -6.58 20.07
C PHE A 153 11.10 -7.74 19.81
N ALA A 154 11.43 -8.95 20.29
CA ALA A 154 10.54 -10.11 20.17
C ALA A 154 9.20 -9.89 20.87
N ALA A 155 9.23 -9.39 22.10
CA ALA A 155 8.04 -9.06 22.89
C ALA A 155 7.19 -7.98 22.20
N LEU A 156 7.82 -6.92 21.67
CA LEU A 156 7.12 -5.87 20.91
C LEU A 156 6.42 -6.44 19.68
N LEU A 157 7.09 -7.32 18.92
CA LEU A 157 6.51 -7.94 17.73
C LEU A 157 5.32 -8.83 18.09
N GLN A 158 5.40 -9.60 19.17
CA GLN A 158 4.28 -10.40 19.69
C GLN A 158 3.09 -9.53 20.11
N ALA A 159 3.34 -8.42 20.82
CA ALA A 159 2.29 -7.48 21.23
C ALA A 159 1.59 -6.84 20.01
N ILE A 160 2.35 -6.45 18.99
CA ILE A 160 1.80 -5.91 17.74
C ILE A 160 0.95 -6.98 17.03
N ASP A 161 1.44 -8.21 16.91
CA ASP A 161 0.71 -9.31 16.27
C ASP A 161 -0.58 -9.64 17.03
N ALA A 162 -0.54 -9.70 18.35
CA ALA A 162 -1.71 -9.90 19.20
C ALA A 162 -2.75 -8.78 19.01
N ARG A 163 -2.31 -7.51 18.98
CA ARG A 163 -3.20 -6.37 18.77
C ARG A 163 -3.86 -6.40 17.38
N ILE A 164 -3.13 -6.78 16.33
CA ILE A 164 -3.69 -6.95 14.99
C ILE A 164 -4.80 -8.03 15.01
N MET A 165 -4.56 -9.16 15.66
CA MET A 165 -5.56 -10.23 15.77
C MET A 165 -6.80 -9.77 16.53
N GLN A 166 -6.63 -9.09 17.66
CA GLN A 166 -7.73 -8.54 18.44
C GLN A 166 -8.61 -7.59 17.61
N LEU A 167 -8.01 -6.68 16.82
CA LEU A 167 -8.77 -5.79 15.95
C LEU A 167 -9.65 -6.56 14.93
N PHE A 168 -9.18 -7.69 14.41
CA PHE A 168 -10.01 -8.53 13.55
C PHE A 168 -11.06 -9.32 14.33
N ASP A 169 -10.79 -9.67 15.58
CA ASP A 169 -11.75 -10.41 16.42
C ASP A 169 -12.92 -9.53 16.86
N ASP A 170 -12.73 -8.21 16.89
CA ASP A 170 -13.77 -7.22 17.17
C ASP A 170 -14.77 -7.04 15.99
N ASP A 171 -14.45 -7.57 14.79
CA ASP A 171 -15.28 -7.49 13.57
C ASP A 171 -15.45 -8.89 12.95
N ALA A 172 -16.58 -9.54 13.22
CA ALA A 172 -16.83 -10.93 12.79
C ALA A 172 -16.77 -11.13 11.27
N PRO A 173 -17.34 -10.26 10.41
CA PRO A 173 -17.20 -10.33 8.96
C PRO A 173 -15.73 -10.25 8.49
N LEU A 174 -14.98 -9.27 8.96
CA LEU A 174 -13.57 -9.10 8.60
C LEU A 174 -12.70 -10.26 9.10
N ARG A 175 -12.98 -10.77 10.30
CA ARG A 175 -12.34 -11.98 10.83
C ARG A 175 -12.55 -13.20 9.93
N ALA A 176 -13.78 -13.42 9.48
CA ALA A 176 -14.10 -14.52 8.58
C ALA A 176 -13.35 -14.37 7.24
N GLN A 177 -13.39 -13.20 6.64
CA GLN A 177 -12.69 -12.89 5.39
C GLN A 177 -11.17 -13.06 5.52
N ARG A 178 -10.56 -12.62 6.63
CA ARG A 178 -9.14 -12.83 6.89
C ARG A 178 -8.80 -14.32 6.99
N LYS A 179 -9.65 -15.13 7.67
CA LYS A 179 -9.46 -16.59 7.75
C LYS A 179 -9.52 -17.26 6.38
N LEU A 180 -10.44 -16.83 5.51
CA LEU A 180 -10.50 -17.31 4.13
C LEU A 180 -9.20 -17.00 3.37
N LEU A 181 -8.68 -15.79 3.47
CA LEU A 181 -7.39 -15.43 2.86
C LEU A 181 -6.22 -16.23 3.44
N GLN A 182 -6.28 -16.57 4.71
CA GLN A 182 -5.25 -17.39 5.36
C GLN A 182 -5.27 -18.86 4.92
N SER A 183 -6.35 -19.36 4.31
CA SER A 183 -6.40 -20.69 3.71
C SER A 183 -5.49 -20.82 2.48
N ILE A 184 -5.07 -19.71 1.88
CA ILE A 184 -4.18 -19.70 0.71
C ILE A 184 -2.79 -20.12 1.14
N VAL A 185 -2.28 -21.19 0.53
CA VAL A 185 -0.96 -21.73 0.83
C VAL A 185 0.13 -20.66 0.63
N GLY A 186 0.95 -20.45 1.66
CA GLY A 186 1.98 -19.39 1.71
C GLY A 186 1.50 -18.04 2.26
N VAL A 187 0.20 -17.86 2.49
CA VAL A 187 -0.37 -16.65 3.08
C VAL A 187 -0.49 -16.82 4.60
N GLY A 188 0.46 -16.27 5.33
CA GLY A 188 0.47 -16.27 6.81
C GLY A 188 -0.41 -15.18 7.44
N PRO A 189 -0.40 -15.06 8.80
CA PRO A 189 -1.25 -14.12 9.53
C PRO A 189 -1.08 -12.66 9.12
N GLN A 190 0.15 -12.19 8.91
CA GLN A 190 0.42 -10.81 8.51
C GLN A 190 0.01 -10.54 7.06
N SER A 191 0.22 -11.53 6.16
CA SER A 191 -0.19 -11.43 4.76
C SER A 191 -1.69 -11.38 4.63
N SER A 192 -2.42 -12.24 5.36
CA SER A 192 -3.89 -12.27 5.36
C SER A 192 -4.50 -10.99 5.95
N ALA A 193 -3.89 -10.45 7.03
CA ALA A 193 -4.32 -9.19 7.63
C ALA A 193 -4.15 -8.01 6.67
N LEU A 194 -3.00 -7.91 5.97
CA LEU A 194 -2.78 -6.87 4.98
C LEU A 194 -3.71 -7.01 3.77
N LEU A 195 -3.86 -8.23 3.23
CA LEU A 195 -4.77 -8.49 2.12
C LEU A 195 -6.21 -8.14 2.48
N ALA A 196 -6.70 -8.56 3.65
CA ALA A 196 -8.04 -8.23 4.13
C ALA A 196 -8.24 -6.71 4.24
N SER A 197 -7.26 -5.98 4.82
CA SER A 197 -7.33 -4.53 4.94
C SER A 197 -7.35 -3.81 3.59
N VAL A 198 -6.62 -4.31 2.59
CA VAL A 198 -6.58 -3.73 1.25
C VAL A 198 -7.85 -4.04 0.47
N LEU A 199 -8.32 -5.28 0.50
CA LEU A 199 -9.49 -5.73 -0.25
C LEU A 199 -10.79 -5.11 0.28
N ALA A 200 -10.89 -4.91 1.59
CA ALA A 200 -12.05 -4.27 2.21
C ALA A 200 -12.15 -2.76 1.95
N GLN A 201 -11.00 -2.06 1.82
CA GLN A 201 -10.99 -0.61 1.59
C GLN A 201 -11.14 -0.22 0.12
N ALA A 202 -10.63 -1.04 -0.80
CA ALA A 202 -10.60 -0.72 -2.21
C ALA A 202 -11.43 -1.73 -3.00
N GLY A 203 -12.59 -1.32 -3.53
CA GLY A 203 -13.39 -2.15 -4.42
C GLY A 203 -12.63 -2.41 -5.73
N PHE A 204 -11.99 -3.58 -5.85
CA PHE A 204 -11.29 -3.97 -7.07
C PHE A 204 -12.26 -4.62 -8.07
N ALA A 205 -12.15 -4.24 -9.34
CA ALA A 205 -12.95 -4.83 -10.42
C ALA A 205 -12.44 -6.24 -10.79
N SER A 206 -11.14 -6.51 -10.62
CA SER A 206 -10.49 -7.76 -11.01
C SER A 206 -9.25 -8.07 -10.20
N GLY A 207 -8.77 -9.32 -10.25
CA GLY A 207 -7.48 -9.70 -9.69
C GLY A 207 -6.31 -8.96 -10.34
N ASP A 208 -6.42 -8.58 -11.60
CA ASP A 208 -5.38 -7.78 -12.29
C ASP A 208 -5.36 -6.34 -11.80
N ALA A 209 -6.50 -5.76 -11.43
CA ALA A 209 -6.55 -4.47 -10.75
C ALA A 209 -5.83 -4.52 -9.39
N LEU A 210 -5.98 -5.60 -8.62
CA LEU A 210 -5.23 -5.82 -7.37
C LEU A 210 -3.73 -5.99 -7.62
N VAL A 211 -3.33 -6.69 -8.69
CA VAL A 211 -1.93 -6.82 -9.11
C VAL A 211 -1.35 -5.44 -9.47
N ALA A 212 -2.06 -4.64 -10.23
CA ALA A 212 -1.65 -3.27 -10.58
C ALA A 212 -1.53 -2.39 -9.32
N TYR A 213 -2.50 -2.48 -8.41
CA TYR A 213 -2.47 -1.78 -7.12
C TYR A 213 -1.26 -2.14 -6.26
N SER A 214 -0.77 -3.38 -6.33
CA SER A 214 0.47 -3.80 -5.66
C SER A 214 1.74 -3.28 -6.33
N GLY A 215 1.66 -2.84 -7.59
CA GLY A 215 2.79 -2.45 -8.42
C GLY A 215 3.67 -3.63 -8.86
N LEU A 216 3.10 -4.85 -8.87
CA LEU A 216 3.74 -6.06 -9.40
C LEU A 216 3.43 -6.30 -10.89
N ASP A 217 2.62 -5.44 -11.51
CA ASP A 217 2.31 -5.48 -12.92
C ASP A 217 3.56 -5.18 -13.78
N PRO A 218 3.78 -5.91 -14.87
CA PRO A 218 4.89 -5.66 -15.79
C PRO A 218 4.58 -4.44 -16.68
N ARG A 219 5.52 -3.52 -16.79
CA ARG A 219 5.47 -2.42 -17.77
C ARG A 219 6.17 -2.81 -19.05
N ALA A 220 5.50 -2.58 -20.16
CA ALA A 220 6.13 -2.55 -21.47
C ALA A 220 7.01 -1.31 -21.61
N CYS A 221 8.12 -1.44 -22.31
CA CYS A 221 8.99 -0.34 -22.69
C CYS A 221 9.47 -0.62 -24.13
N ASP A 222 8.50 -0.66 -25.05
CA ASP A 222 8.74 -0.97 -26.44
C ASP A 222 8.76 0.35 -27.24
N SER A 223 9.63 0.47 -28.22
CA SER A 223 9.68 1.61 -29.13
C SER A 223 9.94 1.11 -30.56
N GLY A 224 9.01 1.39 -31.48
CA GLY A 224 9.10 0.90 -32.85
C GLY A 224 9.25 -0.63 -32.91
N SER A 225 10.28 -1.10 -33.61
CA SER A 225 10.61 -2.53 -33.70
C SER A 225 11.35 -3.09 -32.47
N SER A 226 11.80 -2.24 -31.55
CA SER A 226 12.56 -2.67 -30.37
C SER A 226 11.65 -3.10 -29.22
N ARG A 227 11.79 -4.35 -28.77
CA ARG A 227 11.11 -4.86 -27.56
C ARG A 227 12.01 -4.70 -26.35
N GLY A 228 11.72 -3.70 -25.52
CA GLY A 228 12.46 -3.46 -24.28
C GLY A 228 12.20 -4.51 -23.20
N ARG A 229 13.15 -4.62 -22.26
CA ARG A 229 13.01 -5.51 -21.09
C ARG A 229 11.82 -5.10 -20.22
N ARG A 230 10.94 -6.04 -19.91
CA ARG A 230 9.80 -5.81 -18.99
C ARG A 230 10.32 -5.51 -17.59
N ARG A 231 9.79 -4.45 -16.98
CA ARG A 231 10.08 -4.05 -15.59
C ARG A 231 8.77 -3.91 -14.82
N LEU A 232 8.84 -4.11 -13.51
CA LEU A 232 7.68 -3.88 -12.65
C LEU A 232 7.33 -2.39 -12.61
N SER A 233 6.03 -2.07 -12.57
CA SER A 233 5.56 -0.68 -12.50
C SER A 233 6.02 0.00 -11.21
N LYS A 234 6.00 -0.74 -10.09
CA LYS A 234 6.27 -0.25 -8.73
C LYS A 234 5.40 0.97 -8.34
N ARG A 235 4.30 1.22 -9.05
CA ARG A 235 3.39 2.36 -8.81
C ARG A 235 2.42 2.12 -7.64
N GLY A 236 2.38 0.91 -7.10
CA GLY A 236 1.45 0.53 -6.04
C GLY A 236 2.06 0.54 -4.65
N GLN A 237 1.30 -0.01 -3.70
CA GLN A 237 1.63 -0.04 -2.28
C GLN A 237 2.87 -0.92 -1.99
N PRO A 238 3.98 -0.35 -1.49
CA PRO A 238 5.23 -1.13 -1.28
C PRO A 238 5.07 -2.24 -0.23
N ALA A 239 4.26 -2.02 0.81
CA ALA A 239 3.99 -2.99 1.85
C ALA A 239 3.33 -4.26 1.28
N LEU A 240 2.27 -4.08 0.45
CA LEU A 240 1.59 -5.21 -0.21
C LEU A 240 2.54 -5.96 -1.13
N ARG A 241 3.28 -5.26 -1.97
CA ARG A 241 4.26 -5.87 -2.89
C ARG A 241 5.28 -6.72 -2.16
N ARG A 242 5.87 -6.21 -1.08
CA ARG A 242 6.83 -6.93 -0.25
C ARG A 242 6.20 -8.14 0.43
N GLN A 243 5.03 -7.97 1.03
CA GLN A 243 4.36 -9.04 1.76
C GLN A 243 3.96 -10.19 0.82
N MET A 244 3.53 -9.88 -0.39
CA MET A 244 3.21 -10.89 -1.40
C MET A 244 4.45 -11.59 -1.96
N TYR A 245 5.59 -10.90 -2.02
CA TYR A 245 6.86 -11.54 -2.35
C TYR A 245 7.29 -12.54 -1.27
N LEU A 246 7.15 -12.19 0.01
CA LEU A 246 7.43 -13.10 1.13
C LEU A 246 6.47 -14.30 1.14
N ALA A 247 5.19 -14.07 0.87
CA ALA A 247 4.21 -15.14 0.71
C ALA A 247 4.59 -16.10 -0.44
N ALA A 248 5.07 -15.56 -1.56
CA ALA A 248 5.55 -16.36 -2.68
C ALA A 248 6.81 -17.16 -2.34
N MET A 249 7.73 -16.61 -1.54
CA MET A 249 8.90 -17.35 -1.03
C MET A 249 8.48 -18.54 -0.15
N SER A 250 7.46 -18.38 0.69
CA SER A 250 6.92 -19.49 1.47
C SER A 250 6.18 -20.49 0.59
N ALA A 251 5.35 -20.01 -0.34
CA ALA A 251 4.53 -20.85 -1.20
C ALA A 251 5.35 -21.72 -2.18
N CYS A 252 6.47 -21.22 -2.70
CA CYS A 252 7.27 -21.93 -3.70
C CYS A 252 7.90 -23.26 -3.22
N HIS A 253 7.95 -23.47 -1.91
CA HIS A 253 8.42 -24.73 -1.29
C HIS A 253 7.29 -25.70 -0.95
N THR A 254 6.06 -25.36 -1.24
CA THR A 254 4.88 -26.19 -0.94
C THR A 254 4.52 -27.06 -2.14
N LYS A 255 3.92 -28.23 -1.87
CA LYS A 255 3.47 -29.17 -2.92
C LYS A 255 2.56 -28.49 -3.96
N THR A 256 1.76 -27.51 -3.55
CA THR A 256 0.82 -26.79 -4.42
C THR A 256 1.52 -25.93 -5.47
N PHE A 257 2.61 -25.26 -5.11
CA PHE A 257 3.23 -24.24 -5.97
C PHE A 257 4.64 -24.58 -6.42
N GLU A 258 5.26 -25.61 -5.87
CA GLU A 258 6.61 -26.05 -6.22
C GLU A 258 6.74 -26.37 -7.71
N GLY A 259 5.79 -27.11 -8.29
CA GLY A 259 5.77 -27.43 -9.72
C GLY A 259 5.70 -26.15 -10.59
N THR A 260 4.82 -25.21 -10.23
CA THR A 260 4.73 -23.91 -10.93
C THR A 260 6.07 -23.14 -10.82
N TYR A 261 6.68 -23.09 -9.64
CA TYR A 261 7.94 -22.40 -9.44
C TYR A 261 9.09 -23.08 -10.25
N LYS A 262 9.21 -24.41 -10.21
CA LYS A 262 10.20 -25.17 -10.98
C LYS A 262 10.05 -24.93 -12.51
N ALA A 263 8.83 -24.97 -13.01
CA ALA A 263 8.55 -24.69 -14.43
C ALA A 263 8.98 -23.26 -14.84
N LEU A 264 8.74 -22.25 -13.99
CA LEU A 264 9.21 -20.88 -14.25
C LEU A 264 10.74 -20.81 -14.27
N ARG A 265 11.42 -21.52 -13.39
CA ARG A 265 12.89 -21.60 -13.35
C ARG A 265 13.46 -22.29 -14.59
N GLN A 266 12.83 -23.38 -15.04
CA GLN A 266 13.21 -24.11 -16.27
C GLN A 266 13.04 -23.25 -17.52
N ARG A 267 12.06 -22.35 -17.53
CA ARG A 267 11.87 -21.33 -18.61
C ARG A 267 12.92 -20.20 -18.58
N GLY A 268 13.95 -20.29 -17.72
CA GLY A 268 15.05 -19.34 -17.63
C GLY A 268 14.81 -18.11 -16.75
N LEU A 269 13.67 -18.01 -16.04
CA LEU A 269 13.46 -16.90 -15.13
C LEU A 269 14.42 -16.99 -13.93
N LYS A 270 14.99 -15.85 -13.51
CA LYS A 270 15.77 -15.79 -12.27
C LYS A 270 14.85 -16.02 -11.06
N THR A 271 15.43 -16.44 -9.93
CA THR A 271 14.70 -16.69 -8.67
C THR A 271 13.70 -15.55 -8.33
N THR A 272 14.18 -14.31 -8.32
CA THR A 272 13.33 -13.15 -8.03
C THR A 272 12.20 -12.97 -9.04
N GLU A 273 12.47 -13.21 -10.33
CA GLU A 273 11.48 -13.10 -11.40
C GLU A 273 10.38 -14.15 -11.25
N ALA A 274 10.77 -15.41 -10.99
CA ALA A 274 9.84 -16.52 -10.74
C ALA A 274 8.96 -16.25 -9.50
N LEU A 275 9.56 -15.78 -8.39
CA LEU A 275 8.82 -15.42 -7.18
C LEU A 275 7.85 -14.25 -7.41
N VAL A 276 8.21 -13.26 -8.22
CA VAL A 276 7.31 -12.16 -8.60
C VAL A 276 6.12 -12.67 -9.42
N VAL A 277 6.34 -13.60 -10.34
CA VAL A 277 5.23 -14.24 -11.10
C VAL A 277 4.32 -14.99 -10.14
N LEU A 278 4.87 -15.73 -9.19
CA LEU A 278 4.09 -16.43 -8.17
C LEU A 278 3.33 -15.47 -7.26
N ALA A 279 3.95 -14.36 -6.83
CA ALA A 279 3.29 -13.32 -6.02
C ALA A 279 2.07 -12.71 -6.75
N ARG A 280 2.17 -12.49 -8.06
CA ARG A 280 1.03 -12.05 -8.90
C ARG A 280 -0.07 -13.11 -8.97
N LYS A 281 0.29 -14.39 -9.07
CA LYS A 281 -0.68 -15.50 -9.03
C LYS A 281 -1.39 -15.53 -7.68
N LEU A 282 -0.66 -15.39 -6.56
CA LEU A 282 -1.24 -15.34 -5.21
C LEU A 282 -2.21 -14.15 -5.03
N LEU A 283 -1.93 -12.98 -5.62
CA LEU A 283 -2.86 -11.84 -5.59
C LEU A 283 -4.16 -12.14 -6.32
N ARG A 284 -4.11 -12.78 -7.50
CA ARG A 284 -5.32 -13.18 -8.22
C ARG A 284 -6.12 -14.23 -7.45
N ILE A 285 -5.45 -15.18 -6.82
CA ILE A 285 -6.06 -16.17 -5.94
C ILE A 285 -6.73 -15.47 -4.74
N ALA A 286 -6.03 -14.53 -4.09
CA ALA A 286 -6.58 -13.79 -2.96
C ALA A 286 -7.85 -13.01 -3.35
N PHE A 287 -7.85 -12.38 -4.54
CA PHE A 287 -9.03 -11.73 -5.07
C PHE A 287 -10.19 -12.72 -5.32
N ALA A 288 -9.91 -13.88 -5.89
CA ALA A 288 -10.92 -14.91 -6.16
C ALA A 288 -11.52 -15.47 -4.85
N VAL A 289 -10.69 -15.79 -3.86
CA VAL A 289 -11.12 -16.23 -2.52
C VAL A 289 -11.97 -15.14 -1.84
N TRP A 290 -11.54 -13.88 -1.89
CA TRP A 290 -12.30 -12.76 -1.34
C TRP A 290 -13.68 -12.59 -1.99
N ARG A 291 -13.75 -12.69 -3.31
CA ARG A 291 -15.00 -12.54 -4.08
C ARG A 291 -15.97 -13.70 -3.91
N SER A 292 -15.45 -14.92 -3.87
CA SER A 292 -16.28 -16.13 -3.75
C SER A 292 -16.75 -16.39 -2.32
N GLY A 293 -16.07 -15.86 -1.30
CA GLY A 293 -16.32 -16.23 0.09
C GLY A 293 -16.00 -17.69 0.41
N GLN A 294 -15.25 -18.38 -0.47
CA GLN A 294 -14.88 -19.79 -0.31
C GLN A 294 -13.39 -19.93 0.01
N PRO A 295 -12.98 -20.89 0.84
CA PRO A 295 -11.58 -21.15 1.10
C PRO A 295 -10.83 -21.56 -0.16
N PHE A 296 -9.52 -21.37 -0.14
CA PHE A 296 -8.65 -21.78 -1.25
C PHE A 296 -8.70 -23.29 -1.45
N ASP A 297 -8.96 -23.70 -2.69
CA ASP A 297 -8.94 -25.11 -3.11
C ASP A 297 -7.74 -25.35 -4.03
N PRO A 298 -6.71 -26.09 -3.58
CA PRO A 298 -5.53 -26.39 -4.39
C PRO A 298 -5.84 -27.15 -5.69
N GLN A 299 -6.92 -27.95 -5.71
CA GLN A 299 -7.26 -28.78 -6.88
C GLN A 299 -7.70 -27.93 -8.07
N ARG A 300 -8.31 -26.79 -7.83
CA ARG A 300 -8.71 -25.82 -8.88
C ARG A 300 -7.52 -25.07 -9.51
N PHE A 301 -6.32 -25.20 -8.92
CA PHE A 301 -5.11 -24.47 -9.36
C PHE A 301 -4.02 -25.38 -9.89
N VAL A 302 -4.24 -26.69 -9.94
CA VAL A 302 -3.40 -27.58 -10.73
C VAL A 302 -3.65 -27.18 -12.19
N SER A 303 -2.77 -26.34 -12.76
CA SER A 303 -2.80 -26.04 -14.19
C SER A 303 -2.78 -27.33 -14.97
N PRO A 304 -3.57 -27.48 -16.02
CA PRO A 304 -3.24 -28.50 -17.02
C PRO A 304 -1.82 -28.22 -17.52
N ALA A 305 -1.05 -29.25 -17.66
CA ALA A 305 0.35 -29.28 -18.11
C ALA A 305 0.53 -28.55 -19.46
#